data_b4cbe098a22db0f80d38355f6a8a8aec
#
_entry.id   b4cbe098a22db0f80d38355f6a8a8aec
#
_cell.length_a   1.000
_cell.length_b   1.000
_cell.length_c   1.000
_cell.angle_alpha   90.00
_cell.angle_beta   90.00
_cell.angle_gamma   90.00
#
_symmetry.space_group_name_H-M   'P 1'
#
loop_
_entity.id
_entity.type
_entity.pdbx_description
1 polymer ?
#
loop_
_entity_poly.entity_id
_entity_poly.type
_entity_poly.pdbx_seq_one_letter_code
_entity_poly.pdbx_strand_id
1 'polypeptide(L)'
;MSSVSKKNIDSSLKFVYSDNNSLSVIFHNNDLLMGVVGEFNKNLKELERITQSNLYSRGNSILIKSNPQKNEIIKNAIQFLAKQFINNGSIENKDIVSSVDAFMI
;
A
#
# COMPACT_ATOMS: atom_id res chain seq x y z
N MET A 1 25.40 10.25 4.91
CA MET A 1 24.63 10.27 4.97
C MET A 1 23.48 9.99 4.29
N SER A 2 23.44 9.98 3.21
CA SER A 2 22.32 9.70 2.46
C SER A 2 21.74 8.33 2.65
N SER A 3 22.50 7.48 3.21
CA SER A 3 22.00 6.15 3.45
C SER A 3 20.82 6.15 4.39
N VAL A 4 20.67 7.20 5.11
CA VAL A 4 19.56 7.28 6.04
C VAL A 4 18.24 7.31 5.32
N SER A 5 18.16 8.04 4.24
CA SER A 5 16.89 8.20 3.58
C SER A 5 16.35 6.93 2.98
N LYS A 6 17.19 6.05 2.51
CA LYS A 6 16.66 4.88 1.87
C LYS A 6 16.11 3.88 2.83
N LYS A 7 16.45 4.00 4.12
CA LYS A 7 15.91 3.09 5.03
C LYS A 7 14.66 3.54 5.63
N ASN A 8 14.28 4.75 5.47
CA ASN A 8 13.12 5.30 6.11
C ASN A 8 11.92 5.22 5.19
N ILE A 9 11.37 4.02 5.05
CA ILE A 9 10.21 3.81 4.22
C ILE A 9 9.05 4.66 4.70
N ASP A 10 8.96 4.93 5.99
CA ASP A 10 7.85 5.69 6.53
C ASP A 10 7.85 7.13 6.05
N SER A 11 8.99 7.68 5.68
CA SER A 11 9.02 9.04 5.16
C SER A 11 8.54 9.11 3.73
N SER A 12 8.41 7.98 3.05
CA SER A 12 7.89 7.94 1.69
C SER A 12 6.37 7.86 1.65
N LEU A 13 5.76 7.54 2.76
CA LEU A 13 4.31 7.38 2.87
C LEU A 13 3.77 8.25 3.98
N LYS A 14 2.55 8.71 3.77
CA LYS A 14 1.85 9.46 4.80
C LYS A 14 0.45 8.89 4.92
N PHE A 15 -0.04 8.72 6.14
CA PHE A 15 -1.35 8.14 6.38
C PHE A 15 -2.29 9.20 6.93
N VAL A 16 -3.46 9.34 6.31
CA VAL A 16 -4.45 10.32 6.73
C VAL A 16 -5.76 9.60 6.99
N TYR A 17 -6.21 9.64 8.23
CA TYR A 17 -7.46 9.00 8.64
C TYR A 17 -8.60 10.01 8.56
N SER A 18 -9.74 9.57 8.08
CA SER A 18 -10.92 10.43 8.02
C SER A 18 -12.00 9.91 8.93
N ASP A 19 -12.96 10.79 9.21
CA ASP A 19 -14.04 10.47 10.14
C ASP A 19 -14.99 9.40 9.63
N ASN A 20 -15.04 9.19 8.32
CA ASN A 20 -15.99 8.23 7.74
C ASN A 20 -15.36 6.86 7.51
N ASN A 21 -14.43 6.49 8.35
CA ASN A 21 -13.77 5.19 8.28
C ASN A 21 -12.99 4.98 7.00
N SER A 22 -12.43 6.04 6.45
CA SER A 22 -11.56 5.88 5.30
C SER A 22 -10.15 6.29 5.69
N LEU A 23 -9.19 5.77 4.95
CA LEU A 23 -7.79 5.99 5.20
C LEU A 23 -7.11 6.27 3.86
N SER A 24 -6.36 7.35 3.79
CA SER A 24 -5.59 7.67 2.59
C SER A 24 -4.13 7.39 2.83
N VAL A 25 -3.51 6.68 1.90
CA VAL A 25 -2.07 6.44 1.93
C VAL A 25 -1.47 7.30 0.84
N ILE A 26 -0.73 8.31 1.22
CA ILE A 26 -0.16 9.28 0.31
C ILE A 26 1.30 8.93 0.06
N PHE A 27 1.66 8.86 -1.22
CA PHE A 27 3.02 8.53 -1.62
C PHE A 27 3.76 9.80 -2.02
N HIS A 28 4.94 10.01 -1.44
CA HIS A 28 5.76 11.15 -1.81
C HIS A 28 6.60 10.86 -3.06
N ASN A 29 6.69 9.60 -3.45
CA ASN A 29 7.43 9.18 -4.62
C ASN A 29 6.48 8.51 -5.59
N ASN A 30 6.32 9.11 -6.77
CA ASN A 30 5.38 8.60 -7.74
C ASN A 30 5.78 7.25 -8.32
N ASP A 31 7.08 7.01 -8.45
CA ASP A 31 7.56 5.72 -8.94
C ASP A 31 7.21 4.60 -7.97
N LEU A 32 7.27 4.89 -6.68
CA LEU A 32 6.91 3.93 -5.67
C LEU A 32 5.42 3.62 -5.76
N LEU A 33 4.60 4.65 -5.92
CA LEU A 33 3.16 4.45 -6.07
C LEU A 33 2.86 3.56 -7.28
N MET A 34 3.48 3.88 -8.42
CA MET A 34 3.28 3.11 -9.64
C MET A 34 3.70 1.66 -9.47
N GLY A 35 4.80 1.44 -8.76
CA GLY A 35 5.27 0.10 -8.49
C GLY A 35 4.33 -0.69 -7.60
N VAL A 36 3.78 -0.04 -6.61
CA VAL A 36 2.86 -0.70 -5.67
C VAL A 36 1.54 -1.04 -6.35
N VAL A 37 0.93 -0.08 -7.07
CA VAL A 37 -0.36 -0.35 -7.72
C VAL A 37 -0.23 -1.25 -8.94
N GLY A 38 0.91 -1.22 -9.57
CA GLY A 38 1.17 -2.06 -10.73
C GLY A 38 0.54 -1.53 -12.01
N GLU A 39 0.90 -2.16 -13.11
CA GLU A 39 0.40 -1.80 -14.42
C GLU A 39 -1.11 -1.91 -14.44
N PHE A 40 -1.79 -0.89 -14.90
CA PHE A 40 -3.26 -0.85 -14.94
C PHE A 40 -3.88 -1.14 -13.58
N ASN A 41 -3.17 -0.77 -12.51
CA ASN A 41 -3.64 -0.98 -11.14
C ASN A 41 -3.87 -2.45 -10.80
N LYS A 42 -3.19 -3.35 -11.49
CA LYS A 42 -3.46 -4.78 -11.30
C LYS A 42 -3.18 -5.26 -9.89
N ASN A 43 -2.14 -4.72 -9.25
CA ASN A 43 -1.83 -5.12 -7.88
C ASN A 43 -2.87 -4.59 -6.90
N LEU A 44 -3.32 -3.37 -7.14
CA LEU A 44 -4.35 -2.76 -6.31
C LEU A 44 -5.65 -3.54 -6.43
N LYS A 45 -5.99 -3.95 -7.64
CA LYS A 45 -7.21 -4.73 -7.87
C LYS A 45 -7.13 -6.09 -7.19
N GLU A 46 -5.96 -6.69 -7.21
CA GLU A 46 -5.79 -7.98 -6.54
C GLU A 46 -5.90 -7.84 -5.03
N LEU A 47 -5.32 -6.78 -4.48
CA LEU A 47 -5.42 -6.50 -3.06
C LEU A 47 -6.89 -6.26 -2.67
N GLU A 48 -7.60 -5.56 -3.51
CA GLU A 48 -9.03 -5.30 -3.33
C GLU A 48 -9.81 -6.60 -3.30
N ARG A 49 -9.52 -7.49 -4.23
CA ARG A 49 -10.19 -8.78 -4.31
C ARG A 49 -9.95 -9.63 -3.09
N ILE A 50 -8.69 -9.72 -2.66
CA ILE A 50 -8.31 -10.56 -1.52
C ILE A 50 -8.94 -10.05 -0.24
N THR A 51 -8.96 -8.75 -0.05
CA THR A 51 -9.45 -8.16 1.20
C THR A 51 -10.94 -7.85 1.17
N GLN A 52 -11.55 -7.95 0.00
CA GLN A 52 -12.96 -7.60 -0.18
C GLN A 52 -13.24 -6.19 0.33
N SER A 53 -12.39 -5.28 -0.08
CA SER A 53 -12.48 -3.88 0.32
C SER A 53 -12.47 -3.00 -0.92
N ASN A 54 -12.84 -1.75 -0.76
CA ASN A 54 -12.82 -0.80 -1.87
C ASN A 54 -11.55 0.02 -1.78
N LEU A 55 -10.75 -0.04 -2.83
CA LEU A 55 -9.49 0.68 -2.92
C LEU A 55 -9.49 1.54 -4.17
N TYR A 56 -9.07 2.77 -4.02
CA TYR A 56 -9.07 3.72 -5.13
C TYR A 56 -7.73 4.39 -5.26
N SER A 57 -7.21 4.46 -6.49
CA SER A 57 -5.99 5.20 -6.77
C SER A 57 -6.38 6.61 -7.22
N ARG A 58 -5.91 7.64 -6.53
CA ARG A 58 -6.22 8.98 -6.85
C ARG A 58 -5.02 9.86 -6.74
N GLY A 59 -4.52 10.41 -7.83
CA GLY A 59 -3.33 11.23 -7.82
C GLY A 59 -2.17 10.46 -7.21
N ASN A 60 -1.62 10.98 -6.14
CA ASN A 60 -0.48 10.34 -5.47
C ASN A 60 -0.89 9.52 -4.26
N SER A 61 -2.17 9.13 -4.18
CA SER A 61 -2.62 8.41 -3.00
C SER A 61 -3.47 7.21 -3.33
N ILE A 62 -3.59 6.31 -2.37
CA ILE A 62 -4.52 5.19 -2.41
C ILE A 62 -5.52 5.44 -1.30
N LEU A 63 -6.80 5.47 -1.65
CA LEU A 63 -7.86 5.63 -0.68
C LEU A 63 -8.43 4.28 -0.32
N ILE A 64 -8.48 3.96 0.97
CA ILE A 64 -9.00 2.71 1.49
C ILE A 64 -10.34 2.99 2.17
N LYS A 65 -11.40 2.32 1.73
CA LYS A 65 -12.70 2.49 2.34
C LYS A 65 -13.23 1.14 2.80
N SER A 66 -13.13 0.90 4.08
CA SER A 66 -13.63 -0.33 4.66
C SER A 66 -13.88 -0.05 6.14
N ASN A 67 -13.84 -1.06 6.98
CA ASN A 67 -13.98 -0.82 8.41
C ASN A 67 -12.60 -0.55 9.01
N PRO A 68 -12.52 -0.02 10.23
CA PRO A 68 -11.22 0.35 10.82
C PRO A 68 -10.24 -0.82 10.90
N GLN A 69 -10.73 -2.00 11.19
CA GLN A 69 -9.88 -3.16 11.32
C GLN A 69 -9.25 -3.53 9.97
N LYS A 70 -10.07 -3.60 8.92
CA LYS A 70 -9.58 -3.89 7.59
C LYS A 70 -8.69 -2.80 7.05
N ASN A 71 -9.00 -1.54 7.37
CA ASN A 71 -8.17 -0.43 6.92
C ASN A 71 -6.75 -0.58 7.44
N GLU A 72 -6.58 -1.03 8.68
CA GLU A 72 -5.26 -1.23 9.24
C GLU A 72 -4.53 -2.40 8.57
N ILE A 73 -5.24 -3.47 8.28
CA ILE A 73 -4.65 -4.61 7.59
C ILE A 73 -4.15 -4.18 6.21
N ILE A 74 -4.96 -3.41 5.48
CA ILE A 74 -4.61 -2.96 4.15
C ILE A 74 -3.47 -1.95 4.21
N LYS A 75 -3.48 -1.06 5.21
CA LYS A 75 -2.39 -0.11 5.39
C LYS A 75 -1.06 -0.87 5.55
N ASN A 76 -1.06 -1.87 6.41
CA ASN A 76 0.14 -2.66 6.65
C ASN A 76 0.56 -3.44 5.40
N ALA A 77 -0.43 -3.93 4.63
CA ALA A 77 -0.13 -4.62 3.39
C ALA A 77 0.53 -3.68 2.38
N ILE A 78 0.03 -2.45 2.27
CA ILE A 78 0.62 -1.46 1.37
C ILE A 78 2.04 -1.11 1.79
N GLN A 79 2.28 -0.99 3.08
CA GLN A 79 3.64 -0.74 3.59
C GLN A 79 4.57 -1.89 3.23
N PHE A 80 4.08 -3.11 3.38
CA PHE A 80 4.85 -4.30 3.03
C PHE A 80 5.21 -4.29 1.55
N LEU A 81 4.22 -3.98 0.70
CA LEU A 81 4.45 -3.96 -0.75
C LEU A 81 5.39 -2.85 -1.16
N ALA A 82 5.30 -1.69 -0.51
CA ALA A 82 6.21 -0.60 -0.79
C ALA A 82 7.66 -1.02 -0.48
N LYS A 83 7.84 -1.72 0.63
CA LYS A 83 9.14 -2.20 1.03
C LYS A 83 9.66 -3.25 0.03
N GLN A 84 8.79 -4.14 -0.42
CA GLN A 84 9.15 -5.14 -1.42
C GLN A 84 9.60 -4.49 -2.71
N PHE A 85 8.88 -3.46 -3.15
CA PHE A 85 9.24 -2.78 -4.37
C PHE A 85 10.58 -2.06 -4.24
N ILE A 86 10.83 -1.42 -3.11
CA ILE A 86 12.09 -0.73 -2.87
C ILE A 86 13.25 -1.73 -2.88
N ASN A 87 13.05 -2.89 -2.26
CA ASN A 87 14.13 -3.86 -2.14
C ASN A 87 14.36 -4.67 -3.41
N ASN A 88 13.29 -5.00 -4.13
CA ASN A 88 13.38 -5.92 -5.26
C ASN A 88 13.12 -5.32 -6.63
N GLY A 89 12.56 -4.12 -6.66
CA GLY A 89 12.25 -3.45 -7.92
C GLY A 89 10.99 -3.93 -8.59
N SER A 90 10.28 -4.88 -8.00
CA SER A 90 9.04 -5.39 -8.57
C SER A 90 8.20 -6.06 -7.50
N ILE A 91 6.91 -6.23 -7.81
CA ILE A 91 5.98 -6.91 -6.94
C ILE A 91 5.32 -8.03 -7.73
N GLU A 92 5.34 -9.23 -7.19
CA GLU A 92 4.69 -10.37 -7.80
C GLU A 92 3.41 -10.69 -7.05
N ASN A 93 2.57 -11.52 -7.66
CA ASN A 93 1.30 -11.85 -7.04
C ASN A 93 1.45 -12.51 -5.67
N LYS A 94 2.47 -13.32 -5.52
CA LYS A 94 2.72 -13.96 -4.21
C LYS A 94 3.02 -12.94 -3.14
N ASP A 95 3.60 -11.81 -3.51
CA ASP A 95 3.90 -10.75 -2.55
C ASP A 95 2.61 -10.11 -2.05
N ILE A 96 1.62 -10.00 -2.93
CA ILE A 96 0.35 -9.41 -2.53
C ILE A 96 -0.37 -10.32 -1.54
N VAL A 97 -0.38 -11.61 -1.82
CA VAL A 97 -0.98 -12.58 -0.92
C VAL A 97 -0.27 -12.55 0.43
N SER A 98 1.05 -12.56 0.42
CA SER A 98 1.83 -12.52 1.65
C SER A 98 1.60 -11.26 2.46
N SER A 99 1.42 -10.14 1.76
CA SER A 99 1.24 -8.85 2.44
C SER A 99 -0.03 -8.84 3.30
N VAL A 100 -1.05 -9.56 2.85
CA VAL A 100 -2.30 -9.64 3.59
C VAL A 100 -2.22 -10.71 4.66
N ASP A 101 -1.71 -11.88 4.30
CA ASP A 101 -1.62 -13.01 5.24
C ASP A 101 -0.82 -12.66 6.49
N ALA A 102 0.19 -11.84 6.33
CA ALA A 102 1.04 -11.46 7.45
C ALA A 102 0.26 -10.74 8.56
N PHE A 103 -0.85 -10.11 8.21
CA PHE A 103 -1.59 -9.28 9.15
C PHE A 103 -3.02 -9.71 9.41
N MET A 104 -3.45 -10.80 8.80
CA MET A 104 -4.82 -11.28 8.97
C MET A 104 -4.97 -12.42 9.95
N ILE A 105 -3.93 -12.84 10.55
CA ILE A 105 -3.97 -13.99 11.49
C ILE A 105 -4.49 -13.62 12.85
#